data_ad678858d7af67e01fb10d8979c00354
#
_entry.id   ad678858d7af67e01fb10d8979c00354
#
_cell.length_a   1.000
_cell.length_b   1.000
_cell.length_c   1.000
_cell.angle_alpha   90.00
_cell.angle_beta   90.00
_cell.angle_gamma   90.00
#
_symmetry.space_group_name_H-M   'P 1'
#
loop_
_entity.id
_entity.type
_entity.pdbx_description
1 polymer ?
#
loop_
_entity_poly.entity_id
_entity_poly.type
_entity_poly.pdbx_seq_one_letter_code
_entity_poly.pdbx_strand_id
1 'polypeptide(L)'
;MVLQAARGCIDVAGASEPSGTCRVPTGFRAVATQLLSGLRELPCDVYISTGGHALLYTTVGSDALDVQRRIDGECHLLIRKEDHDLFRRFLAAGLRGVLADESLHPRERSRRAYAISAEVVSPLFASPGGVDREGLTVSSDVIDSVSEALLEGNDLVWEIVTRMQKHLTTHTHAINTAIYAVVLAQHLRVTDREDVLDTGRGALLHDIGKTRISAGILDKPGPLTRSEWRVIQGHPATGIQLVSKALGFVPGYGHIIAEHHERADGSGYPGGRRSSQVALDSQLVAIVDAFDALTSACSYKATATPFEALRVMRFDMAGQFNDEILQEFIGLLGGWQELRRGDVRELGTSVAS
;
A
#
# COMPACT_ATOMS: atom_id res chain seq x y z
N MET A 1 24.30 -1.39 1.61
CA MET A 1 23.01 -1.19 2.30
C MET A 1 21.96 -0.66 1.35
N VAL A 2 22.23 0.38 0.55
CA VAL A 2 21.30 0.99 -0.41
C VAL A 2 20.77 0.02 -1.48
N LEU A 3 21.63 -0.87 -1.98
CA LEU A 3 21.28 -1.94 -2.94
C LEU A 3 20.27 -2.98 -2.41
N GLN A 4 20.10 -3.10 -1.10
CA GLN A 4 19.14 -4.03 -0.49
C GLN A 4 17.74 -3.43 -0.30
N ALA A 5 17.61 -2.11 -0.18
CA ALA A 5 16.32 -1.45 -0.07
C ALA A 5 15.48 -1.58 -1.36
N ALA A 6 16.14 -1.65 -2.52
CA ALA A 6 15.45 -1.80 -3.80
C ALA A 6 14.85 -3.21 -4.07
N ARG A 7 15.08 -4.18 -3.18
CA ARG A 7 14.58 -5.55 -3.42
C ARG A 7 13.10 -5.71 -3.19
N GLY A 8 12.50 -4.98 -2.23
CA GLY A 8 11.16 -5.29 -1.72
C GLY A 8 11.06 -6.76 -1.30
N CYS A 9 10.60 -7.06 -0.12
CA CYS A 9 10.30 -8.43 0.23
C CYS A 9 9.01 -8.85 -0.47
N ILE A 10 9.08 -9.84 -1.36
CA ILE A 10 7.88 -10.55 -1.81
C ILE A 10 7.74 -11.78 -0.93
N ASP A 11 6.83 -11.73 0.00
CA ASP A 11 6.36 -12.93 0.68
C ASP A 11 5.39 -13.64 -0.28
N VAL A 12 5.90 -14.56 -1.10
CA VAL A 12 5.10 -15.39 -2.01
C VAL A 12 4.45 -16.55 -1.26
N ALA A 13 4.81 -16.75 -0.01
CA ALA A 13 4.25 -17.80 0.83
C ALA A 13 3.31 -17.21 1.86
N GLY A 14 2.04 -17.35 1.59
CA GLY A 14 1.00 -17.44 2.59
C GLY A 14 1.02 -16.36 3.67
N ALA A 15 -0.10 -15.70 3.81
CA ALA A 15 -0.44 -15.11 5.09
C ALA A 15 0.07 -16.06 6.18
N SER A 16 0.96 -15.56 7.05
CA SER A 16 1.37 -16.29 8.25
C SER A 16 0.10 -16.83 8.87
N GLU A 17 -0.03 -18.16 8.91
CA GLU A 17 -1.17 -18.80 9.59
C GLU A 17 -1.22 -18.21 10.99
N PRO A 18 -2.32 -17.57 11.39
CA PRO A 18 -2.46 -17.14 12.76
C PRO A 18 -2.35 -18.41 13.62
N SER A 19 -1.66 -18.28 14.74
CA SER A 19 -1.37 -19.35 15.71
C SER A 19 -2.65 -19.96 16.26
N GLY A 20 -3.20 -20.89 15.50
CA GLY A 20 -4.43 -21.62 15.78
C GLY A 20 -4.88 -22.22 14.47
N THR A 21 -4.53 -23.50 14.23
CA THR A 21 -4.67 -24.21 12.96
C THR A 21 -6.12 -24.32 12.48
N CYS A 22 -6.68 -23.23 11.95
CA CYS A 22 -7.92 -23.31 11.19
C CYS A 22 -7.56 -23.70 9.75
N ARG A 23 -7.69 -25.00 9.43
CA ARG A 23 -7.46 -25.52 8.08
C ARG A 23 -8.51 -24.93 7.14
N VAL A 24 -8.08 -24.10 6.18
CA VAL A 24 -8.95 -23.58 5.13
C VAL A 24 -9.23 -24.71 4.13
N PRO A 25 -10.50 -25.14 3.94
CA PRO A 25 -10.83 -26.19 3.00
C PRO A 25 -10.50 -25.80 1.56
N THR A 26 -10.19 -26.80 0.71
CA THR A 26 -9.98 -26.60 -0.72
C THR A 26 -11.20 -25.94 -1.36
N GLY A 27 -10.99 -24.92 -2.21
CA GLY A 27 -12.07 -24.16 -2.85
C GLY A 27 -12.54 -22.94 -2.07
N PHE A 28 -12.03 -22.72 -0.86
CA PHE A 28 -12.35 -21.56 -0.03
C PHE A 28 -11.14 -20.66 0.20
N ARG A 29 -11.41 -19.42 0.60
CA ARG A 29 -10.45 -18.43 1.06
C ARG A 29 -10.91 -17.86 2.39
N ALA A 30 -9.99 -17.71 3.34
CA ALA A 30 -10.27 -17.04 4.59
C ALA A 30 -10.32 -15.53 4.39
N VAL A 31 -11.29 -14.88 5.02
CA VAL A 31 -11.43 -13.41 5.05
C VAL A 31 -11.57 -12.96 6.51
N ALA A 32 -10.96 -11.83 6.81
CA ALA A 32 -11.03 -11.27 8.16
C ALA A 32 -12.43 -10.71 8.45
N THR A 33 -13.00 -11.04 9.61
CA THR A 33 -14.33 -10.58 10.04
C THR A 33 -14.45 -9.05 10.02
N GLN A 34 -13.37 -8.37 10.33
CA GLN A 34 -13.31 -6.90 10.32
C GLN A 34 -13.60 -6.27 8.94
N LEU A 35 -13.43 -7.03 7.84
CA LEU A 35 -13.76 -6.56 6.50
C LEU A 35 -15.26 -6.39 6.27
N LEU A 36 -16.09 -7.07 7.06
CA LEU A 36 -17.55 -6.96 6.98
C LEU A 36 -18.08 -5.67 7.62
N SER A 37 -17.26 -5.03 8.47
CA SER A 37 -17.64 -3.79 9.16
C SER A 37 -17.76 -2.64 8.17
N GLY A 38 -18.94 -2.05 8.10
CA GLY A 38 -19.25 -0.95 7.19
C GLY A 38 -19.88 -1.40 5.88
N LEU A 39 -20.04 -2.70 5.67
CA LEU A 39 -20.84 -3.23 4.59
C LEU A 39 -22.32 -3.33 5.04
N ARG A 40 -23.25 -3.05 4.12
CA ARG A 40 -24.69 -3.17 4.41
C ARG A 40 -25.18 -4.61 4.24
N GLU A 41 -24.91 -5.20 3.08
CA GLU A 41 -25.34 -6.54 2.72
C GLU A 41 -24.15 -7.34 2.19
N LEU A 42 -24.18 -8.66 2.35
CA LEU A 42 -23.13 -9.53 1.84
C LEU A 42 -23.34 -9.80 0.33
N PRO A 43 -22.27 -9.70 -0.49
CA PRO A 43 -22.37 -9.93 -1.93
C PRO A 43 -22.40 -11.43 -2.29
N CYS A 44 -22.04 -12.31 -1.36
CA CYS A 44 -21.94 -13.75 -1.55
C CYS A 44 -22.21 -14.51 -0.25
N ASP A 45 -22.35 -15.82 -0.38
CA ASP A 45 -22.47 -16.71 0.76
C ASP A 45 -21.18 -16.72 1.60
N VAL A 46 -21.35 -16.74 2.93
CA VAL A 46 -20.25 -16.77 3.88
C VAL A 46 -20.32 -18.08 4.68
N TYR A 47 -19.15 -18.67 4.88
CA TYR A 47 -18.98 -19.93 5.55
C TYR A 47 -18.06 -19.77 6.76
N ILE A 48 -18.14 -20.71 7.71
CA ILE A 48 -17.18 -20.84 8.82
C ILE A 48 -16.42 -22.16 8.71
N SER A 49 -15.19 -22.17 9.18
CA SER A 49 -14.39 -23.41 9.24
C SER A 49 -14.68 -24.17 10.53
N THR A 50 -15.07 -25.42 10.41
CA THR A 50 -15.28 -26.32 11.54
C THR A 50 -14.69 -27.67 11.23
N GLY A 51 -13.67 -28.10 12.00
CA GLY A 51 -13.03 -29.39 11.80
C GLY A 51 -12.44 -29.63 10.41
N GLY A 52 -12.03 -28.56 9.70
CA GLY A 52 -11.49 -28.64 8.34
C GLY A 52 -12.55 -28.68 7.23
N HIS A 53 -13.82 -28.49 7.58
CA HIS A 53 -14.95 -28.36 6.66
C HIS A 53 -15.47 -26.93 6.64
N ALA A 54 -15.99 -26.46 5.49
CA ALA A 54 -16.70 -25.21 5.36
C ALA A 54 -18.20 -25.46 5.57
N LEU A 55 -18.78 -24.83 6.59
CA LEU A 55 -20.22 -24.85 6.85
C LEU A 55 -20.81 -23.50 6.45
N LEU A 56 -21.90 -23.52 5.70
CA LEU A 56 -22.64 -22.31 5.35
C LEU A 56 -23.08 -21.62 6.64
N TYR A 57 -22.64 -20.37 6.84
CA TYR A 57 -22.98 -19.57 8.00
C TYR A 57 -24.13 -18.62 7.69
N THR A 58 -24.06 -17.95 6.54
CA THR A 58 -25.10 -17.04 6.08
C THR A 58 -25.06 -16.90 4.56
N THR A 59 -26.18 -16.49 3.99
CA THR A 59 -26.37 -16.37 2.53
C THR A 59 -26.15 -14.94 2.04
N VAL A 60 -25.96 -14.80 0.73
CA VAL A 60 -25.99 -13.53 0.02
C VAL A 60 -27.20 -12.66 0.43
N GLY A 61 -27.01 -11.35 0.52
CA GLY A 61 -28.05 -10.41 0.95
C GLY A 61 -28.24 -10.29 2.46
N SER A 62 -27.55 -11.09 3.28
CA SER A 62 -27.60 -10.95 4.74
C SER A 62 -26.92 -9.66 5.20
N ASP A 63 -27.41 -9.06 6.29
CA ASP A 63 -26.80 -7.90 6.91
C ASP A 63 -25.39 -8.23 7.43
N ALA A 64 -24.39 -7.55 6.90
CA ALA A 64 -22.98 -7.80 7.20
C ALA A 64 -22.63 -7.44 8.66
N LEU A 65 -23.29 -6.44 9.25
CA LEU A 65 -23.09 -6.07 10.66
C LEU A 65 -23.64 -7.13 11.61
N ASP A 66 -24.78 -7.72 11.27
CA ASP A 66 -25.36 -8.80 12.06
C ASP A 66 -24.47 -10.04 12.05
N VAL A 67 -23.86 -10.35 10.91
CA VAL A 67 -22.89 -11.42 10.79
C VAL A 67 -21.69 -11.15 11.67
N GLN A 68 -21.15 -9.94 11.61
CA GLN A 68 -20.00 -9.57 12.44
C GLN A 68 -20.31 -9.64 13.94
N ARG A 69 -21.47 -9.18 14.38
CA ARG A 69 -21.88 -9.19 15.80
C ARG A 69 -22.07 -10.59 16.37
N ARG A 70 -22.42 -11.56 15.53
CA ARG A 70 -22.67 -12.94 15.96
C ARG A 70 -21.41 -13.80 16.02
N ILE A 71 -20.31 -13.32 15.43
CA ILE A 71 -19.05 -14.04 15.42
C ILE A 71 -18.18 -13.53 16.57
N ASP A 72 -18.29 -14.19 17.72
CA ASP A 72 -17.40 -13.97 18.85
C ASP A 72 -16.09 -14.74 18.64
N GLY A 73 -14.96 -14.03 18.69
CA GLY A 73 -13.63 -14.61 18.72
C GLY A 73 -12.93 -14.73 17.37
N GLU A 74 -11.83 -15.47 17.34
CA GLU A 74 -10.90 -15.63 16.21
C GLU A 74 -11.41 -16.58 15.09
N CYS A 75 -12.72 -16.61 14.82
CA CYS A 75 -13.24 -17.39 13.71
C CYS A 75 -12.93 -16.72 12.38
N HIS A 76 -12.21 -17.41 11.52
CA HIS A 76 -12.04 -16.97 10.14
C HIS A 76 -13.31 -17.26 9.35
N LEU A 77 -13.85 -16.22 8.75
CA LEU A 77 -14.87 -16.37 7.73
C LEU A 77 -14.25 -16.93 6.46
N LEU A 78 -15.02 -17.73 5.77
CA LEU A 78 -14.61 -18.29 4.49
C LEU A 78 -15.58 -17.82 3.41
N ILE A 79 -15.05 -17.50 2.24
CA ILE A 79 -15.83 -17.32 1.00
C ILE A 79 -15.30 -18.31 -0.03
N ARG A 80 -16.12 -18.64 -1.02
CA ARG A 80 -15.65 -19.46 -2.15
C ARG A 80 -14.63 -18.70 -2.96
N LYS A 81 -13.64 -19.39 -3.50
CA LYS A 81 -12.62 -18.76 -4.35
C LYS A 81 -13.22 -18.10 -5.61
N GLU A 82 -14.30 -18.69 -6.14
CA GLU A 82 -15.04 -18.15 -7.28
C GLU A 82 -15.75 -16.81 -6.98
N ASP A 83 -16.13 -16.58 -5.70
CA ASP A 83 -16.81 -15.36 -5.26
C ASP A 83 -15.82 -14.26 -4.84
N HIS A 84 -14.51 -14.54 -4.82
CA HIS A 84 -13.51 -13.64 -4.28
C HIS A 84 -13.44 -12.29 -5.03
N ASP A 85 -13.52 -12.30 -6.36
CA ASP A 85 -13.49 -11.06 -7.14
C ASP A 85 -14.76 -10.23 -6.95
N LEU A 86 -15.92 -10.88 -6.82
CA LEU A 86 -17.17 -10.22 -6.45
C LEU A 86 -17.04 -9.55 -5.07
N PHE A 87 -16.49 -10.27 -4.10
CA PHE A 87 -16.29 -9.77 -2.75
C PHE A 87 -15.33 -8.56 -2.73
N ARG A 88 -14.23 -8.60 -3.47
CA ARG A 88 -13.27 -7.49 -3.58
C ARG A 88 -13.91 -6.23 -4.17
N ARG A 89 -14.68 -6.37 -5.26
CA ARG A 89 -15.42 -5.22 -5.85
C ARG A 89 -16.39 -4.61 -4.86
N PHE A 90 -17.04 -5.44 -4.09
CA PHE A 90 -17.96 -5.00 -3.05
C PHE A 90 -17.25 -4.24 -1.92
N LEU A 91 -16.09 -4.75 -1.47
CA LEU A 91 -15.23 -4.06 -0.51
C LEU A 91 -14.77 -2.70 -1.04
N ALA A 92 -14.29 -2.65 -2.27
CA ALA A 92 -13.84 -1.40 -2.89
C ALA A 92 -14.98 -0.38 -2.99
N ALA A 93 -16.16 -0.80 -3.42
CA ALA A 93 -17.34 0.06 -3.50
C ALA A 93 -17.81 0.58 -2.13
N GLY A 94 -17.64 -0.22 -1.07
CA GLY A 94 -18.01 0.15 0.31
C GLY A 94 -16.99 1.06 1.00
N LEU A 95 -15.76 1.16 0.50
CA LEU A 95 -14.66 1.83 1.18
C LEU A 95 -14.92 3.31 1.45
N ARG A 96 -15.50 4.04 0.50
CA ARG A 96 -15.88 5.46 0.69
C ARG A 96 -16.86 5.62 1.85
N GLY A 97 -17.82 4.72 1.99
CA GLY A 97 -18.76 4.72 3.11
C GLY A 97 -18.07 4.50 4.45
N VAL A 98 -17.08 3.61 4.51
CA VAL A 98 -16.25 3.37 5.71
C VAL A 98 -15.45 4.61 6.07
N LEU A 99 -14.83 5.27 5.08
CA LEU A 99 -14.01 6.47 5.28
C LEU A 99 -14.84 7.66 5.73
N ALA A 100 -16.10 7.80 5.25
CA ALA A 100 -17.02 8.87 5.58
C ALA A 100 -17.86 8.62 6.84
N ASP A 101 -17.77 7.46 7.47
CA ASP A 101 -18.59 7.11 8.64
C ASP A 101 -18.13 7.82 9.91
N GLU A 102 -18.67 9.01 10.18
CA GLU A 102 -18.36 9.82 11.37
C GLU A 102 -18.82 9.17 12.68
N SER A 103 -19.67 8.15 12.64
CA SER A 103 -20.06 7.40 13.84
C SER A 103 -18.91 6.51 14.37
N LEU A 104 -17.95 6.22 13.53
CA LEU A 104 -16.74 5.47 13.88
C LEU A 104 -15.62 6.42 14.30
N HIS A 105 -14.91 6.02 15.35
CA HIS A 105 -13.68 6.72 15.74
C HIS A 105 -12.65 6.70 14.58
N PRO A 106 -11.90 7.78 14.30
CA PRO A 106 -10.92 7.86 13.22
C PRO A 106 -9.96 6.66 13.15
N ARG A 107 -9.52 6.15 14.30
CA ARG A 107 -8.71 4.92 14.39
C ARG A 107 -9.37 3.70 13.79
N GLU A 108 -10.65 3.53 14.01
CA GLU A 108 -11.39 2.37 13.51
C GLU A 108 -11.65 2.51 12.00
N ARG A 109 -11.99 3.71 11.53
CA ARG A 109 -12.11 4.02 10.10
C ARG A 109 -10.82 3.68 9.35
N SER A 110 -9.68 4.18 9.85
CA SER A 110 -8.37 3.97 9.26
C SER A 110 -7.97 2.49 9.25
N ARG A 111 -8.23 1.77 10.34
CA ARG A 111 -7.96 0.34 10.43
C ARG A 111 -8.74 -0.46 9.39
N ARG A 112 -10.02 -0.16 9.24
CA ARG A 112 -10.90 -0.84 8.27
C ARG A 112 -10.51 -0.49 6.85
N ALA A 113 -10.27 0.79 6.56
CA ALA A 113 -9.85 1.24 5.24
C ALA A 113 -8.54 0.57 4.81
N TYR A 114 -7.56 0.49 5.71
CA TYR A 114 -6.29 -0.19 5.41
C TYR A 114 -6.49 -1.69 5.16
N ALA A 115 -7.30 -2.37 5.98
CA ALA A 115 -7.58 -3.80 5.81
C ALA A 115 -8.31 -4.08 4.47
N ILE A 116 -9.29 -3.25 4.11
CA ILE A 116 -9.98 -3.34 2.81
C ILE A 116 -8.98 -3.12 1.67
N SER A 117 -8.14 -2.08 1.76
CA SER A 117 -7.12 -1.80 0.75
C SER A 117 -6.17 -2.99 0.56
N ALA A 118 -5.70 -3.59 1.66
CA ALA A 118 -4.83 -4.77 1.61
C ALA A 118 -5.51 -5.98 0.96
N GLU A 119 -6.77 -6.27 1.29
CA GLU A 119 -7.52 -7.39 0.70
C GLU A 119 -7.77 -7.17 -0.80
N VAL A 120 -8.11 -5.95 -1.20
CA VAL A 120 -8.41 -5.63 -2.60
C VAL A 120 -7.15 -5.63 -3.47
N VAL A 121 -6.05 -5.06 -2.97
CA VAL A 121 -4.80 -4.87 -3.73
C VAL A 121 -3.93 -6.14 -3.77
N SER A 122 -3.96 -6.97 -2.71
CA SER A 122 -3.09 -8.15 -2.58
C SER A 122 -3.08 -9.07 -3.83
N PRO A 123 -4.20 -9.43 -4.46
CA PRO A 123 -4.19 -10.32 -5.62
C PRO A 123 -3.48 -9.76 -6.84
N LEU A 124 -3.43 -8.43 -6.99
CA LEU A 124 -2.71 -7.78 -8.09
C LEU A 124 -1.21 -8.14 -8.07
N PHE A 125 -0.65 -8.32 -6.87
CA PHE A 125 0.77 -8.65 -6.65
C PHE A 125 1.03 -10.15 -6.45
N ALA A 126 0.00 -10.97 -6.23
CA ALA A 126 0.15 -12.37 -5.83
C ALA A 126 0.49 -13.32 -6.99
N SER A 127 0.27 -12.93 -8.23
CA SER A 127 0.37 -13.85 -9.37
C SER A 127 1.01 -13.19 -10.59
N PRO A 128 1.92 -13.90 -11.29
CA PRO A 128 2.51 -13.41 -12.54
C PRO A 128 1.51 -13.14 -13.67
N GLY A 129 0.29 -13.67 -13.56
CA GLY A 129 -0.82 -13.46 -14.51
C GLY A 129 -1.89 -12.47 -14.03
N GLY A 130 -1.78 -11.99 -12.78
CA GLY A 130 -2.85 -11.26 -12.09
C GLY A 130 -3.02 -9.79 -12.46
N VAL A 131 -2.18 -9.25 -13.35
CA VAL A 131 -2.32 -7.86 -13.80
C VAL A 131 -3.26 -7.83 -15.00
N ASP A 132 -4.54 -7.69 -14.74
CA ASP A 132 -5.57 -7.47 -15.75
C ASP A 132 -6.25 -6.09 -15.55
N ARG A 133 -7.11 -5.73 -16.50
CA ARG A 133 -7.81 -4.44 -16.47
C ARG A 133 -8.68 -4.29 -15.22
N GLU A 134 -9.40 -5.34 -14.84
CA GLU A 134 -10.32 -5.31 -13.69
C GLU A 134 -9.54 -5.13 -12.39
N GLY A 135 -8.49 -5.92 -12.17
CA GLY A 135 -7.64 -5.82 -10.98
C GLY A 135 -7.00 -4.43 -10.83
N LEU A 136 -6.52 -3.85 -11.95
CA LEU A 136 -5.97 -2.49 -11.96
C LEU A 136 -7.05 -1.46 -11.61
N THR A 137 -8.24 -1.55 -12.24
CA THR A 137 -9.32 -0.59 -11.99
C THR A 137 -9.77 -0.63 -10.54
N VAL A 138 -10.08 -1.81 -10.00
CA VAL A 138 -10.56 -1.94 -8.62
C VAL A 138 -9.49 -1.51 -7.60
N SER A 139 -8.21 -1.78 -7.87
CA SER A 139 -7.11 -1.33 -7.00
C SER A 139 -6.91 0.19 -7.08
N SER A 140 -7.06 0.80 -8.26
CA SER A 140 -7.02 2.26 -8.42
C SER A 140 -8.20 2.92 -7.70
N ASP A 141 -9.42 2.40 -7.81
CA ASP A 141 -10.61 2.93 -7.12
C ASP A 141 -10.43 2.96 -5.59
N VAL A 142 -9.72 1.96 -5.05
CA VAL A 142 -9.38 1.91 -3.62
C VAL A 142 -8.42 3.04 -3.25
N ILE A 143 -7.35 3.20 -4.01
CA ILE A 143 -6.36 4.26 -3.74
C ILE A 143 -6.98 5.64 -3.95
N ASP A 144 -7.80 5.83 -4.96
CA ASP A 144 -8.53 7.08 -5.18
C ASP A 144 -9.43 7.42 -3.99
N SER A 145 -10.17 6.42 -3.48
CA SER A 145 -11.04 6.62 -2.31
C SER A 145 -10.26 7.01 -1.07
N VAL A 146 -9.10 6.39 -0.83
CA VAL A 146 -8.21 6.75 0.29
C VAL A 146 -7.62 8.13 0.07
N SER A 147 -7.13 8.45 -1.13
CA SER A 147 -6.55 9.74 -1.48
C SER A 147 -7.55 10.88 -1.30
N GLU A 148 -8.78 10.68 -1.77
CA GLU A 148 -9.86 11.65 -1.60
C GLU A 148 -10.16 11.93 -0.12
N ALA A 149 -10.24 10.88 0.71
CA ALA A 149 -10.46 11.03 2.14
C ALA A 149 -9.28 11.74 2.84
N LEU A 150 -8.05 11.50 2.39
CA LEU A 150 -6.87 12.20 2.88
C LEU A 150 -6.90 13.69 2.51
N LEU A 151 -7.38 14.03 1.30
CA LEU A 151 -7.52 15.42 0.85
C LEU A 151 -8.62 16.18 1.60
N GLU A 152 -9.67 15.50 2.05
CA GLU A 152 -10.82 16.09 2.72
C GLU A 152 -10.64 16.29 4.23
N GLY A 153 -9.76 15.52 4.90
CA GLY A 153 -9.64 15.60 6.35
C GLY A 153 -8.29 15.15 6.93
N ASN A 154 -7.73 16.00 7.80
CA ASN A 154 -6.44 15.74 8.44
C ASN A 154 -6.47 14.61 9.49
N ASP A 155 -7.62 14.32 10.10
CA ASP A 155 -7.73 13.34 11.20
C ASP A 155 -7.43 11.89 10.75
N LEU A 156 -7.77 11.57 9.50
CA LEU A 156 -7.54 10.25 8.93
C LEU A 156 -6.08 10.03 8.53
N VAL A 157 -5.41 11.07 8.03
CA VAL A 157 -4.00 10.99 7.59
C VAL A 157 -3.13 10.40 8.69
N TRP A 158 -3.21 10.98 9.88
CA TRP A 158 -2.42 10.56 11.03
C TRP A 158 -2.70 9.11 11.43
N GLU A 159 -3.97 8.76 11.54
CA GLU A 159 -4.36 7.41 11.96
C GLU A 159 -4.01 6.35 10.92
N ILE A 160 -4.11 6.65 9.61
CA ILE A 160 -3.69 5.74 8.54
C ILE A 160 -2.18 5.51 8.60
N VAL A 161 -1.39 6.59 8.62
CA VAL A 161 0.07 6.51 8.65
C VAL A 161 0.60 5.77 9.89
N THR A 162 -0.05 5.95 11.05
CA THR A 162 0.36 5.24 12.27
C THR A 162 0.03 3.75 12.26
N ARG A 163 -0.88 3.32 11.38
CA ARG A 163 -1.38 1.94 11.25
C ARG A 163 -0.72 1.15 10.13
N MET A 164 0.04 1.82 9.29
CA MET A 164 0.73 1.16 8.19
C MET A 164 1.52 -0.04 8.71
N GLN A 165 1.33 -1.18 8.07
CA GLN A 165 1.92 -2.42 8.54
C GLN A 165 3.43 -2.36 8.37
N LYS A 166 4.14 -2.73 9.42
CA LYS A 166 5.61 -2.81 9.42
C LYS A 166 6.14 -4.11 8.79
N HIS A 167 5.25 -5.04 8.45
CA HIS A 167 5.62 -6.26 7.73
C HIS A 167 5.57 -5.99 6.24
N LEU A 168 6.73 -6.07 5.60
CA LEU A 168 6.90 -5.79 4.19
C LEU A 168 6.42 -6.98 3.36
N THR A 169 5.21 -6.89 2.85
CA THR A 169 4.81 -7.62 1.65
C THR A 169 4.75 -6.64 0.48
N THR A 170 4.84 -7.11 -0.75
CA THR A 170 4.84 -6.19 -1.92
C THR A 170 3.58 -5.32 -1.96
N HIS A 171 2.41 -5.89 -1.65
CA HIS A 171 1.16 -5.12 -1.67
C HIS A 171 1.04 -4.14 -0.48
N THR A 172 1.52 -4.48 0.72
CA THR A 172 1.51 -3.53 1.85
C THR A 172 2.49 -2.39 1.62
N HIS A 173 3.66 -2.66 1.05
CA HIS A 173 4.60 -1.65 0.60
C HIS A 173 3.99 -0.70 -0.44
N ALA A 174 3.34 -1.25 -1.45
CA ALA A 174 2.69 -0.47 -2.49
C ALA A 174 1.60 0.47 -1.93
N ILE A 175 0.78 -0.01 -1.00
CA ILE A 175 -0.25 0.80 -0.33
C ILE A 175 0.40 1.89 0.54
N ASN A 176 1.41 1.53 1.33
CA ASN A 176 2.13 2.49 2.17
C ASN A 176 2.76 3.59 1.34
N THR A 177 3.49 3.21 0.28
CA THR A 177 4.12 4.16 -0.65
C THR A 177 3.09 5.10 -1.28
N ALA A 178 1.93 4.58 -1.70
CA ALA A 178 0.86 5.40 -2.26
C ALA A 178 0.30 6.41 -1.24
N ILE A 179 0.05 5.98 -0.02
CA ILE A 179 -0.46 6.85 1.05
C ILE A 179 0.56 7.97 1.37
N TYR A 180 1.84 7.61 1.57
CA TYR A 180 2.89 8.60 1.82
C TYR A 180 3.03 9.59 0.65
N ALA A 181 2.96 9.09 -0.60
CA ALA A 181 3.10 9.93 -1.79
C ALA A 181 1.96 10.96 -1.89
N VAL A 182 0.71 10.54 -1.67
CA VAL A 182 -0.46 11.43 -1.64
C VAL A 182 -0.33 12.50 -0.55
N VAL A 183 0.03 12.08 0.65
CA VAL A 183 0.19 13.02 1.78
C VAL A 183 1.33 14.01 1.53
N LEU A 184 2.45 13.56 0.96
CA LEU A 184 3.56 14.44 0.62
C LEU A 184 3.20 15.40 -0.52
N ALA A 185 2.49 14.93 -1.56
CA ALA A 185 2.00 15.77 -2.65
C ALA A 185 1.06 16.87 -2.13
N GLN A 186 0.13 16.52 -1.22
CA GLN A 186 -0.75 17.48 -0.55
C GLN A 186 0.04 18.49 0.29
N HIS A 187 1.03 18.05 1.06
CA HIS A 187 1.90 18.91 1.87
C HIS A 187 2.66 19.92 1.00
N LEU A 188 3.16 19.48 -0.14
CA LEU A 188 3.84 20.33 -1.14
C LEU A 188 2.88 21.18 -1.96
N ARG A 189 1.58 21.16 -1.64
CA ARG A 189 0.54 21.97 -2.30
C ARG A 189 0.44 21.70 -3.82
N VAL A 190 0.56 20.45 -4.22
CA VAL A 190 0.09 20.04 -5.55
C VAL A 190 -1.39 20.33 -5.62
N THR A 191 -1.79 21.29 -6.45
CA THR A 191 -3.14 21.88 -6.42
C THR A 191 -4.13 21.14 -7.31
N ASP A 192 -3.65 20.47 -8.34
CA ASP A 192 -4.52 19.68 -9.20
C ASP A 192 -4.87 18.35 -8.52
N ARG A 193 -6.17 18.12 -8.38
CA ARG A 193 -6.68 16.90 -7.71
C ARG A 193 -6.29 15.65 -8.50
N GLU A 194 -6.34 15.68 -9.81
CA GLU A 194 -6.02 14.53 -10.65
C GLU A 194 -4.53 14.20 -10.57
N ASP A 195 -3.65 15.21 -10.51
CA ASP A 195 -2.21 15.00 -10.32
C ASP A 195 -1.93 14.27 -8.98
N VAL A 196 -2.66 14.60 -7.91
CA VAL A 196 -2.52 13.91 -6.62
C VAL A 196 -3.04 12.47 -6.71
N LEU A 197 -4.17 12.24 -7.37
CA LEU A 197 -4.71 10.89 -7.59
C LEU A 197 -3.75 10.05 -8.46
N ASP A 198 -3.22 10.63 -9.54
CA ASP A 198 -2.25 9.97 -10.40
C ASP A 198 -0.93 9.66 -9.66
N THR A 199 -0.50 10.54 -8.75
CA THR A 199 0.64 10.25 -7.85
C THR A 199 0.34 9.02 -6.99
N GLY A 200 -0.84 8.92 -6.41
CA GLY A 200 -1.27 7.75 -5.63
C GLY A 200 -1.34 6.46 -6.45
N ARG A 201 -1.94 6.52 -7.64
CA ARG A 201 -2.05 5.37 -8.58
C ARG A 201 -0.69 4.90 -9.05
N GLY A 202 0.19 5.83 -9.44
CA GLY A 202 1.56 5.54 -9.87
C GLY A 202 2.39 4.92 -8.74
N ALA A 203 2.28 5.46 -7.54
CA ALA A 203 2.94 4.94 -6.35
C ALA A 203 2.41 3.55 -5.96
N LEU A 204 1.10 3.27 -6.09
CA LEU A 204 0.55 1.92 -5.88
C LEU A 204 1.16 0.91 -6.84
N LEU A 205 1.41 1.29 -8.08
CA LEU A 205 1.82 0.38 -9.15
C LEU A 205 3.32 0.42 -9.47
N HIS A 206 4.13 1.24 -8.75
CA HIS A 206 5.55 1.44 -9.06
C HIS A 206 6.32 0.11 -9.18
N ASP A 207 6.01 -0.83 -8.31
CA ASP A 207 6.68 -2.12 -8.16
C ASP A 207 5.95 -3.29 -8.85
N ILE A 208 4.87 -3.05 -9.59
CA ILE A 208 4.05 -4.12 -10.19
C ILE A 208 4.86 -5.03 -11.14
N GLY A 209 5.92 -4.51 -11.73
CA GLY A 209 6.83 -5.30 -12.57
C GLY A 209 7.59 -6.39 -11.83
N LYS A 210 7.76 -6.29 -10.51
CA LYS A 210 8.39 -7.30 -9.67
C LYS A 210 7.62 -8.63 -9.67
N THR A 211 6.33 -8.61 -10.00
CA THR A 211 5.51 -9.83 -10.14
C THR A 211 6.03 -10.78 -11.23
N ARG A 212 6.89 -10.31 -12.12
CA ARG A 212 7.53 -11.11 -13.17
C ARG A 212 8.93 -11.60 -12.80
N ILE A 213 9.44 -11.25 -11.64
CA ILE A 213 10.74 -11.69 -11.16
C ILE A 213 10.54 -12.93 -10.28
N SER A 214 11.40 -13.94 -10.45
CA SER A 214 11.30 -15.14 -9.64
C SER A 214 11.58 -14.87 -8.16
N ALA A 215 10.85 -15.53 -7.28
CA ALA A 215 11.06 -15.47 -5.82
C ALA A 215 12.53 -15.83 -5.44
N GLY A 216 13.16 -16.74 -6.17
CA GLY A 216 14.56 -17.10 -5.96
C GLY A 216 15.56 -15.95 -6.13
N ILE A 217 15.18 -14.86 -6.84
CA ILE A 217 15.97 -13.64 -6.95
C ILE A 217 15.53 -12.62 -5.89
N LEU A 218 14.24 -12.43 -5.73
CA LEU A 218 13.69 -11.42 -4.82
C LEU A 218 13.97 -11.75 -3.35
N ASP A 219 13.76 -13.02 -2.96
CA ASP A 219 13.91 -13.50 -1.59
C ASP A 219 15.28 -14.13 -1.33
N LYS A 220 16.23 -13.98 -2.26
CA LYS A 220 17.56 -14.56 -2.13
C LYS A 220 18.26 -14.13 -0.84
N PRO A 221 18.61 -15.03 0.06
CA PRO A 221 19.42 -14.69 1.22
C PRO A 221 20.85 -14.33 0.75
N GLY A 222 21.28 -13.10 1.00
CA GLY A 222 22.61 -12.63 0.65
C GLY A 222 22.71 -11.74 -0.60
N PRO A 223 23.90 -11.41 -1.07
CA PRO A 223 24.09 -10.45 -2.17
C PRO A 223 23.63 -11.02 -3.51
N LEU A 224 23.07 -10.15 -4.36
CA LEU A 224 22.74 -10.47 -5.74
C LEU A 224 23.99 -10.45 -6.62
N THR A 225 24.02 -11.35 -7.59
CA THR A 225 24.97 -11.26 -8.70
C THR A 225 24.64 -10.07 -9.60
N ARG A 226 25.57 -9.66 -10.46
CA ARG A 226 25.33 -8.60 -11.45
C ARG A 226 24.17 -8.94 -12.41
N SER A 227 24.01 -10.21 -12.77
CA SER A 227 22.91 -10.66 -13.64
C SER A 227 21.56 -10.58 -12.95
N GLU A 228 21.45 -11.04 -11.70
CA GLU A 228 20.25 -10.94 -10.89
C GLU A 228 19.85 -9.47 -10.63
N TRP A 229 20.85 -8.62 -10.37
CA TRP A 229 20.62 -7.19 -10.19
C TRP A 229 20.02 -6.55 -11.46
N ARG A 230 20.53 -6.90 -12.65
CA ARG A 230 19.94 -6.41 -13.92
C ARG A 230 18.51 -6.86 -14.09
N VAL A 231 18.15 -8.06 -13.66
CA VAL A 231 16.75 -8.53 -13.69
C VAL A 231 15.88 -7.63 -12.81
N ILE A 232 16.35 -7.30 -11.59
CA ILE A 232 15.59 -6.38 -10.71
C ILE A 232 15.50 -4.98 -11.35
N GLN A 233 16.58 -4.44 -11.89
CA GLN A 233 16.56 -3.13 -12.57
C GLN A 233 15.60 -3.06 -13.77
N GLY A 234 15.16 -4.20 -14.29
CA GLY A 234 14.19 -4.28 -15.40
C GLY A 234 12.72 -4.13 -14.97
N HIS A 235 12.41 -4.17 -13.65
CA HIS A 235 11.00 -4.15 -13.21
C HIS A 235 10.24 -2.86 -13.58
N PRO A 236 10.82 -1.65 -13.62
CA PRO A 236 10.08 -0.46 -14.02
C PRO A 236 9.57 -0.58 -15.47
N ALA A 237 10.42 -0.99 -16.38
CA ALA A 237 10.04 -1.22 -17.78
C ALA A 237 9.00 -2.35 -17.93
N THR A 238 9.16 -3.43 -17.16
CA THR A 238 8.19 -4.53 -17.11
C THR A 238 6.85 -4.07 -16.54
N GLY A 239 6.86 -3.23 -15.51
CA GLY A 239 5.68 -2.66 -14.90
C GLY A 239 4.85 -1.85 -15.89
N ILE A 240 5.49 -0.93 -16.61
CA ILE A 240 4.83 -0.16 -17.69
C ILE A 240 4.23 -1.06 -18.75
N GLN A 241 4.95 -2.10 -19.18
CA GLN A 241 4.43 -3.05 -20.17
C GLN A 241 3.20 -3.79 -19.66
N LEU A 242 3.19 -4.24 -18.41
CA LEU A 242 2.05 -4.94 -17.80
C LEU A 242 0.83 -4.03 -17.72
N VAL A 243 0.98 -2.83 -17.18
CA VAL A 243 -0.11 -1.86 -17.03
C VAL A 243 -0.65 -1.43 -18.38
N SER A 244 0.22 -1.06 -19.32
CA SER A 244 -0.20 -0.64 -20.66
C SER A 244 -0.90 -1.76 -21.43
N LYS A 245 -0.45 -2.98 -21.29
CA LYS A 245 -1.11 -4.15 -21.90
C LYS A 245 -2.51 -4.37 -21.34
N ALA A 246 -2.66 -4.28 -20.02
CA ALA A 246 -3.93 -4.51 -19.36
C ALA A 246 -4.95 -3.39 -19.65
N LEU A 247 -4.52 -2.13 -19.68
CA LEU A 247 -5.36 -0.98 -19.97
C LEU A 247 -5.59 -0.74 -21.45
N GLY A 248 -4.65 -1.15 -22.32
CA GLY A 248 -4.64 -0.87 -23.75
C GLY A 248 -4.04 0.48 -24.11
N PHE A 249 -3.50 1.22 -23.14
CA PHE A 249 -2.82 2.51 -23.31
C PHE A 249 -1.83 2.75 -22.17
N VAL A 250 -0.91 3.71 -22.30
CA VAL A 250 -0.02 4.15 -21.23
C VAL A 250 -0.76 5.21 -20.40
N PRO A 251 -1.02 4.96 -19.11
CA PRO A 251 -1.70 5.95 -18.26
C PRO A 251 -0.82 7.16 -17.96
N GLY A 252 -1.43 8.29 -17.56
CA GLY A 252 -0.74 9.51 -17.17
C GLY A 252 0.36 9.29 -16.14
N TYR A 253 0.07 8.52 -15.12
CA TYR A 253 1.02 8.15 -14.06
C TYR A 253 2.09 7.11 -14.46
N GLY A 254 2.14 6.70 -15.73
CA GLY A 254 3.09 5.68 -16.19
C GLY A 254 4.56 6.07 -16.02
N HIS A 255 4.87 7.36 -16.06
CA HIS A 255 6.23 7.85 -15.82
C HIS A 255 6.69 7.56 -14.38
N ILE A 256 5.80 7.59 -13.37
CA ILE A 256 6.12 7.24 -11.99
C ILE A 256 6.62 5.78 -11.93
N ILE A 257 5.90 4.86 -12.56
CA ILE A 257 6.29 3.44 -12.62
C ILE A 257 7.67 3.28 -13.29
N ALA A 258 7.94 4.09 -14.33
CA ALA A 258 9.19 4.01 -15.08
C ALA A 258 10.39 4.62 -14.35
N GLU A 259 10.20 5.65 -13.52
CA GLU A 259 11.24 6.57 -13.06
C GLU A 259 11.49 6.56 -11.54
N HIS A 260 10.68 5.86 -10.72
CA HIS A 260 10.78 5.91 -9.25
C HIS A 260 12.16 5.48 -8.69
N HIS A 261 12.97 4.81 -9.47
CA HIS A 261 14.35 4.48 -9.11
C HIS A 261 15.39 5.40 -9.74
N GLU A 262 15.00 6.44 -10.47
CA GLU A 262 15.93 7.51 -10.83
C GLU A 262 16.38 8.25 -9.57
N ARG A 263 17.58 8.80 -9.61
CA ARG A 263 18.18 9.52 -8.49
C ARG A 263 18.62 10.90 -8.93
N ALA A 264 18.49 11.90 -8.05
CA ALA A 264 18.73 13.30 -8.36
C ALA A 264 20.13 13.57 -8.91
N ASP A 265 21.13 12.79 -8.50
CA ASP A 265 22.52 12.85 -8.97
C ASP A 265 22.78 12.08 -10.29
N GLY A 266 21.76 11.36 -10.82
CA GLY A 266 21.88 10.52 -12.01
C GLY A 266 22.45 9.13 -11.77
N SER A 267 22.65 8.72 -10.51
CA SER A 267 23.14 7.37 -10.15
C SER A 267 22.03 6.30 -10.20
N GLY A 268 20.78 6.70 -10.48
CA GLY A 268 19.63 5.83 -10.54
C GLY A 268 19.50 5.02 -11.81
N TYR A 269 18.37 4.36 -11.97
CA TYR A 269 18.00 3.57 -13.15
C TYR A 269 16.51 3.71 -13.46
N PRO A 270 16.04 3.37 -14.68
CA PRO A 270 16.80 2.75 -15.78
C PRO A 270 17.59 3.73 -16.64
N GLY A 271 17.27 5.04 -16.62
CA GLY A 271 17.82 6.03 -17.54
C GLY A 271 19.06 6.77 -17.02
N GLY A 272 19.32 6.74 -15.70
CA GLY A 272 20.36 7.56 -15.06
C GLY A 272 20.05 9.07 -15.17
N ARG A 273 18.78 9.43 -15.12
CA ARG A 273 18.27 10.79 -15.27
C ARG A 273 18.53 11.59 -13.99
N ARG A 274 18.90 12.86 -14.16
CA ARG A 274 19.05 13.79 -13.04
C ARG A 274 17.71 14.42 -12.64
N SER A 275 17.64 14.99 -11.44
CA SER A 275 16.42 15.60 -10.88
C SER A 275 15.68 16.53 -11.89
N SER A 276 16.40 17.34 -12.66
CA SER A 276 15.80 18.24 -13.66
C SER A 276 15.14 17.53 -14.85
N GLN A 277 15.33 16.23 -15.00
CA GLN A 277 14.83 15.39 -16.09
C GLN A 277 13.77 14.39 -15.64
N VAL A 278 13.50 14.34 -14.34
CA VAL A 278 12.53 13.42 -13.70
C VAL A 278 11.34 14.24 -13.22
N ALA A 279 10.14 13.75 -13.49
CA ALA A 279 8.92 14.43 -13.07
C ALA A 279 8.84 14.56 -11.53
N LEU A 280 8.16 15.60 -11.04
CA LEU A 280 8.10 15.92 -9.62
C LEU A 280 7.50 14.75 -8.80
N ASP A 281 6.40 14.20 -9.24
CA ASP A 281 5.71 13.07 -8.63
C ASP A 281 6.56 11.79 -8.59
N SER A 282 7.36 11.53 -9.65
CA SER A 282 8.35 10.44 -9.63
C SER A 282 9.43 10.66 -8.56
N GLN A 283 9.86 11.92 -8.35
CA GLN A 283 10.81 12.26 -7.28
C GLN A 283 10.18 12.11 -5.88
N LEU A 284 8.89 12.47 -5.71
CA LEU A 284 8.14 12.23 -4.47
C LEU A 284 8.10 10.74 -4.15
N VAL A 285 7.71 9.94 -5.14
CA VAL A 285 7.61 8.48 -4.96
C VAL A 285 8.96 7.85 -4.65
N ALA A 286 10.05 8.29 -5.29
CA ALA A 286 11.40 7.82 -4.99
C ALA A 286 11.83 8.03 -3.53
N ILE A 287 11.37 9.12 -2.89
CA ILE A 287 11.65 9.44 -1.49
C ILE A 287 10.84 8.53 -0.56
N VAL A 288 9.53 8.45 -0.78
CA VAL A 288 8.64 7.69 0.10
C VAL A 288 8.82 6.18 -0.03
N ASP A 289 9.15 5.67 -1.24
CA ASP A 289 9.56 4.29 -1.49
C ASP A 289 10.81 3.93 -0.66
N ALA A 290 11.86 4.73 -0.73
CA ALA A 290 13.08 4.51 0.04
C ALA A 290 12.81 4.54 1.56
N PHE A 291 11.96 5.44 2.02
CA PHE A 291 11.59 5.54 3.43
C PHE A 291 10.82 4.30 3.91
N ASP A 292 9.78 3.87 3.18
CA ASP A 292 9.01 2.68 3.55
C ASP A 292 9.88 1.42 3.51
N ALA A 293 10.72 1.26 2.48
CA ALA A 293 11.66 0.16 2.40
C ALA A 293 12.68 0.11 3.54
N LEU A 294 13.07 1.25 4.11
CA LEU A 294 13.97 1.32 5.27
C LEU A 294 13.26 1.03 6.59
N THR A 295 12.02 1.45 6.73
CA THR A 295 11.24 1.35 7.98
C THR A 295 10.42 0.07 8.10
N SER A 296 10.26 -0.68 7.02
CA SER A 296 9.52 -1.94 7.01
C SER A 296 10.42 -3.14 7.31
N ALA A 297 9.87 -4.11 8.06
CA ALA A 297 10.59 -5.32 8.45
C ALA A 297 10.72 -6.30 7.28
N CYS A 298 11.93 -6.75 7.04
CA CYS A 298 12.23 -7.81 6.08
C CYS A 298 12.83 -9.00 6.82
N SER A 299 12.64 -10.21 6.34
CA SER A 299 13.11 -11.46 6.98
C SER A 299 14.60 -11.51 7.26
N TYR A 300 15.41 -10.65 6.62
CA TYR A 300 16.87 -10.62 6.72
C TYR A 300 17.43 -9.26 7.15
N LYS A 301 16.61 -8.28 7.57
CA LYS A 301 17.08 -6.94 7.95
C LYS A 301 16.34 -6.44 9.19
N ALA A 302 17.08 -5.91 10.16
CA ALA A 302 16.49 -5.15 11.27
C ALA A 302 15.78 -3.91 10.72
N THR A 303 14.57 -3.66 11.21
CA THR A 303 13.76 -2.49 10.88
C THR A 303 14.42 -1.24 11.43
N ALA A 304 14.66 -0.24 10.58
CA ALA A 304 15.09 1.06 11.04
C ALA A 304 13.92 1.81 11.69
N THR A 305 14.18 2.57 12.74
CA THR A 305 13.21 3.55 13.21
C THR A 305 13.02 4.64 12.15
N PRO A 306 11.89 5.36 12.14
CA PRO A 306 11.70 6.49 11.22
C PRO A 306 12.84 7.49 11.24
N PHE A 307 13.39 7.78 12.43
CA PHE A 307 14.53 8.68 12.59
C PHE A 307 15.80 8.12 11.94
N GLU A 308 16.11 6.84 12.15
CA GLU A 308 17.28 6.19 11.53
C GLU A 308 17.13 6.13 10.01
N ALA A 309 15.92 5.86 9.49
CA ALA A 309 15.66 5.87 8.04
C ALA A 309 15.93 7.24 7.44
N LEU A 310 15.38 8.31 8.04
CA LEU A 310 15.62 9.68 7.59
C LEU A 310 17.09 10.07 7.69
N ARG A 311 17.80 9.63 8.73
CA ARG A 311 19.24 9.86 8.87
C ARG A 311 20.03 9.19 7.74
N VAL A 312 19.70 7.93 7.41
CA VAL A 312 20.31 7.20 6.27
C VAL A 312 20.04 7.95 4.96
N MET A 313 18.79 8.36 4.72
CA MET A 313 18.43 9.09 3.49
C MET A 313 19.16 10.43 3.39
N ARG A 314 19.28 11.18 4.49
CA ARG A 314 19.92 12.50 4.50
C ARG A 314 21.45 12.46 4.36
N PHE A 315 22.11 11.47 5.00
CA PHE A 315 23.57 11.45 5.12
C PHE A 315 24.22 10.33 4.28
N ASP A 316 23.70 9.10 4.33
CA ASP A 316 24.31 7.96 3.63
C ASP A 316 23.88 7.91 2.14
N MET A 317 22.72 8.53 1.82
CA MET A 317 22.19 8.67 0.47
C MET A 317 22.19 10.13 0.00
N ALA A 318 23.08 10.96 0.55
CA ALA A 318 23.17 12.38 0.21
C ALA A 318 23.32 12.59 -1.30
N GLY A 319 22.54 13.53 -1.85
CA GLY A 319 22.52 13.85 -3.28
C GLY A 319 21.68 12.91 -4.15
N GLN A 320 21.20 11.79 -3.64
CA GLN A 320 20.36 10.85 -4.40
C GLN A 320 18.89 11.31 -4.51
N PHE A 321 18.44 12.18 -3.62
CA PHE A 321 17.08 12.73 -3.62
C PHE A 321 17.11 14.23 -3.87
N ASN A 322 15.98 14.78 -4.30
CA ASN A 322 15.77 16.20 -4.31
C ASN A 322 15.76 16.71 -2.86
N ASP A 323 16.72 17.56 -2.52
CA ASP A 323 16.95 18.03 -1.15
C ASP A 323 15.76 18.82 -0.59
N GLU A 324 15.08 19.62 -1.41
CA GLU A 324 13.92 20.42 -0.99
C GLU A 324 12.77 19.50 -0.63
N ILE A 325 12.44 18.53 -1.48
CA ILE A 325 11.36 17.57 -1.23
C ILE A 325 11.68 16.70 -0.01
N LEU A 326 12.93 16.25 0.13
CA LEU A 326 13.34 15.44 1.28
C LEU A 326 13.24 16.24 2.59
N GLN A 327 13.58 17.53 2.59
CA GLN A 327 13.43 18.40 3.75
C GLN A 327 11.96 18.57 4.15
N GLU A 328 11.08 18.79 3.18
CA GLU A 328 9.63 18.89 3.42
C GLU A 328 9.07 17.56 3.99
N PHE A 329 9.52 16.43 3.47
CA PHE A 329 9.12 15.12 4.00
C PHE A 329 9.62 14.90 5.44
N ILE A 330 10.85 15.30 5.77
CA ILE A 330 11.38 15.26 7.14
C ILE A 330 10.54 16.14 8.06
N GLY A 331 10.20 17.37 7.63
CA GLY A 331 9.36 18.30 8.38
C GLY A 331 7.96 17.73 8.63
N LEU A 332 7.35 17.13 7.61
CA LEU A 332 6.05 16.49 7.69
C LEU A 332 6.04 15.37 8.75
N LEU A 333 7.03 14.48 8.73
CA LEU A 333 7.15 13.38 9.70
C LEU A 333 7.52 13.88 11.12
N GLY A 334 8.30 14.97 11.23
CA GLY A 334 8.65 15.60 12.50
C GLY A 334 7.42 16.18 13.19
N GLY A 335 6.58 16.92 12.49
CA GLY A 335 5.30 17.42 13.00
C GLY A 335 4.38 16.29 13.48
N TRP A 336 4.36 15.16 12.80
CA TRP A 336 3.61 13.99 13.24
C TRP A 336 4.12 13.37 14.55
N GLN A 337 5.43 13.41 14.81
CA GLN A 337 5.98 12.91 16.09
C GLN A 337 5.62 13.80 17.27
N GLU A 338 5.51 15.10 17.07
CA GLU A 338 5.07 16.05 18.10
C GLU A 338 3.61 15.84 18.47
N LEU A 339 2.72 15.66 17.48
CA LEU A 339 1.33 15.28 17.71
C LEU A 339 1.18 13.97 18.49
N ARG A 340 2.09 13.00 18.28
CA ARG A 340 2.11 11.71 18.99
C ARG A 340 2.45 11.84 20.47
N ARG A 341 3.25 12.85 20.87
CA ARG A 341 3.68 13.03 22.25
C ARG A 341 2.62 13.65 23.15
N GLY A 342 1.44 13.96 22.62
CA GLY A 342 0.31 14.45 23.42
C GLY A 342 0.47 15.87 23.94
N ASP A 343 1.44 16.63 23.46
CA ASP A 343 1.50 18.07 23.67
C ASP A 343 0.47 18.77 22.78
N VAL A 344 -0.81 18.49 23.05
CA VAL A 344 -1.92 19.33 22.61
C VAL A 344 -1.89 20.59 23.48
N ARG A 345 -0.89 21.41 23.32
CA ARG A 345 -0.96 22.82 23.66
C ARG A 345 -1.33 23.54 22.37
N GLU A 346 -2.64 23.78 22.26
CA GLU A 346 -3.26 24.85 21.52
C GLU A 346 -2.39 25.48 20.40
N LEU A 347 -2.47 24.92 19.18
CA LEU A 347 -2.25 25.70 17.95
C LEU A 347 -3.49 26.58 17.72
N GLY A 348 -3.83 27.35 18.74
CA GLY A 348 -4.84 28.40 18.73
C GLY A 348 -4.14 29.73 18.83
N THR A 349 -4.30 30.54 17.77
CA THR A 349 -4.15 31.99 17.77
C THR A 349 -2.74 32.59 17.93
N SER A 350 -2.03 32.71 16.80
CA SER A 350 -1.22 33.91 16.59
C SER A 350 -1.15 34.23 15.09
N VAL A 351 -2.26 34.73 14.56
CA VAL A 351 -2.28 35.59 13.39
C VAL A 351 -3.16 36.78 13.76
N ALA A 352 -2.56 37.76 14.42
CA ALA A 352 -3.01 39.16 14.45
C ALA A 352 -1.97 40.01 15.20
N SER A 353 -1.08 40.62 14.49
CA SER A 353 -0.67 42.05 14.59
C SER A 353 0.47 42.31 13.62
#